data_ee3e83ec0586930e87fa074dd5496063
#
_entry.id   ee3e83ec0586930e87fa074dd5496063
#
_cell.length_a   1.000
_cell.length_b   1.000
_cell.length_c   1.000
_cell.angle_alpha   90.00
_cell.angle_beta   90.00
_cell.angle_gamma   90.00
#
_symmetry.space_group_name_H-M   'P 1'
#
loop_
_entity.id
_entity.type
_entity.pdbx_description
1 polymer ?
#
loop_
_entity_poly.entity_id
_entity_poly.type
_entity_poly.pdbx_seq_one_letter_code
_entity_poly.pdbx_strand_id
1 'polypeptide(L)'
;FTLALSAIDMAMWDIKGKALNQSVCSLLGGHRDRVVTYASGALMRPFNLEFMADMAPKLVEMGFRQMTTQMGAEPTAEREVARIRTVREAVGPDIDVMCDINQLWDVNQSIEIGKRVEEYHLYWLEDLVVRVDYQGLARIADALTTPVAAGEYVYGIRPFRHMLEHRSVDIVMIDLLRVGGITQFHKVAGMAEAYNIPVVSHLIPEIQVHNIAAIPNGLTVEYMPWTIRLFEETPAIENGEIVVPDKPGLGLQFSQDAIKQYQVS
;
A
#
# COMPACT_ATOMS: atom_id res chain seq x y z
N PHE A 1 3.54 -19.43 -9.06
CA PHE A 1 3.18 -19.14 -10.45
C PHE A 1 2.88 -17.66 -10.67
N THR A 2 1.96 -17.05 -9.90
CA THR A 2 1.50 -15.65 -10.10
C THR A 2 2.64 -14.63 -9.96
N LEU A 3 3.53 -14.79 -8.97
CA LEU A 3 4.70 -13.93 -8.78
C LEU A 3 5.64 -13.93 -10.00
N ALA A 4 5.89 -15.12 -10.58
CA ALA A 4 6.73 -15.22 -11.79
C ALA A 4 6.03 -14.61 -13.01
N LEU A 5 4.72 -14.77 -13.12
CA LEU A 5 3.92 -14.16 -14.19
C LEU A 5 3.95 -12.64 -14.10
N SER A 6 3.88 -12.07 -12.89
CA SER A 6 3.92 -10.62 -12.70
C SER A 6 5.24 -9.99 -13.17
N ALA A 7 6.38 -10.67 -12.93
CA ALA A 7 7.67 -10.20 -13.41
C ALA A 7 7.73 -10.13 -14.95
N ILE A 8 7.16 -11.14 -15.63
CA ILE A 8 7.07 -11.16 -17.10
C ILE A 8 6.12 -10.06 -17.60
N ASP A 9 4.97 -9.90 -16.97
CA ASP A 9 3.98 -8.87 -17.34
C ASP A 9 4.58 -7.45 -17.21
N MET A 10 5.25 -7.15 -16.09
CA MET A 10 5.93 -5.87 -15.90
C MET A 10 7.02 -5.63 -16.95
N ALA A 11 7.84 -6.65 -17.26
CA ALA A 11 8.86 -6.55 -18.30
C ALA A 11 8.26 -6.30 -19.69
N MET A 12 7.12 -6.92 -20.02
CA MET A 12 6.42 -6.70 -21.29
C MET A 12 5.84 -5.29 -21.39
N TRP A 13 5.31 -4.74 -20.29
CA TRP A 13 4.87 -3.35 -20.26
C TRP A 13 6.04 -2.36 -20.41
N ASP A 14 7.19 -2.62 -19.78
CA ASP A 14 8.40 -1.82 -19.94
C ASP A 14 8.91 -1.83 -21.39
N ILE A 15 9.01 -3.02 -22.00
CA ILE A 15 9.38 -3.17 -23.42
C ILE A 15 8.40 -2.41 -24.33
N LYS A 16 7.09 -2.55 -24.11
CA LYS A 16 6.07 -1.86 -24.88
C LYS A 16 6.22 -0.33 -24.79
N GLY A 17 6.43 0.18 -23.57
CA GLY A 17 6.65 1.59 -23.35
C GLY A 17 7.90 2.12 -24.05
N LYS A 18 9.02 1.40 -23.94
CA LYS A 18 10.28 1.72 -24.62
C LYS A 18 10.15 1.68 -26.15
N ALA A 19 9.47 0.66 -26.68
CA ALA A 19 9.23 0.54 -28.12
C ALA A 19 8.36 1.65 -28.70
N LEU A 20 7.41 2.16 -27.92
CA LEU A 20 6.50 3.26 -28.32
C LEU A 20 6.98 4.64 -27.90
N ASN A 21 8.11 4.73 -27.21
CA ASN A 21 8.64 5.96 -26.61
C ASN A 21 7.61 6.66 -25.72
N GLN A 22 6.90 5.87 -24.88
CA GLN A 22 5.87 6.32 -23.96
C GLN A 22 6.11 5.75 -22.55
N SER A 23 5.78 6.50 -21.51
CA SER A 23 5.77 5.95 -20.14
C SER A 23 4.66 4.91 -19.98
N VAL A 24 4.82 3.98 -19.06
CA VAL A 24 3.77 2.99 -18.74
C VAL A 24 2.50 3.71 -18.26
N CYS A 25 2.61 4.76 -17.46
CA CYS A 25 1.48 5.56 -17.02
C CYS A 25 0.69 6.12 -18.22
N SER A 26 1.38 6.72 -19.19
CA SER A 26 0.74 7.26 -20.42
C SER A 26 0.04 6.17 -21.23
N LEU A 27 0.66 4.99 -21.36
CA LEU A 27 0.05 3.85 -22.08
C LEU A 27 -1.18 3.27 -21.38
N LEU A 28 -1.29 3.47 -20.07
CA LEU A 28 -2.41 3.03 -19.24
C LEU A 28 -3.55 4.06 -19.16
N GLY A 29 -3.37 5.22 -19.76
CA GLY A 29 -4.39 6.27 -19.79
C GLY A 29 -3.97 7.59 -19.14
N GLY A 30 -2.89 7.62 -18.37
CA GLY A 30 -2.24 8.80 -17.81
C GLY A 30 -3.20 9.82 -17.17
N HIS A 31 -3.53 9.63 -15.89
CA HIS A 31 -4.51 10.49 -15.22
C HIS A 31 -3.89 11.60 -14.39
N ARG A 32 -2.73 11.33 -13.80
CA ARG A 32 -2.00 12.25 -12.88
C ARG A 32 -0.51 12.19 -13.17
N ASP A 33 0.19 13.28 -12.89
CA ASP A 33 1.65 13.39 -12.95
C ASP A 33 2.33 13.24 -11.56
N ARG A 34 1.50 13.23 -10.49
CA ARG A 34 1.91 13.05 -9.09
C ARG A 34 0.88 12.23 -8.35
N VAL A 35 1.31 11.49 -7.34
CA VAL A 35 0.43 10.72 -6.46
C VAL A 35 0.88 10.92 -5.02
N VAL A 36 -0.06 11.17 -4.13
CA VAL A 36 0.20 11.17 -2.69
C VAL A 36 0.83 9.84 -2.28
N THR A 37 1.82 9.91 -1.38
CA THR A 37 2.49 8.69 -0.91
C THR A 37 2.58 8.67 0.61
N TYR A 38 2.49 7.48 1.20
CA TYR A 38 2.61 7.30 2.64
C TYR A 38 3.91 6.60 3.02
N ALA A 39 4.52 7.08 4.11
CA ALA A 39 5.71 6.47 4.67
C ALA A 39 5.38 5.11 5.30
N SER A 40 6.08 4.06 4.89
CA SER A 40 5.94 2.69 5.41
C SER A 40 7.29 2.12 5.83
N GLY A 41 7.26 1.13 6.76
CA GLY A 41 8.44 0.42 7.23
C GLY A 41 9.22 1.10 8.37
N ALA A 42 8.89 2.34 8.73
CA ALA A 42 9.59 3.06 9.79
C ALA A 42 8.98 2.87 11.20
N LEU A 43 7.68 2.53 11.30
CA LEU A 43 6.95 2.40 12.56
C LEU A 43 6.44 0.96 12.75
N MET A 44 7.34 0.00 12.55
CA MET A 44 7.02 -1.42 12.55
C MET A 44 6.78 -1.97 13.97
N ARG A 45 6.13 -3.10 14.04
CA ARG A 45 5.75 -3.85 15.25
C ARG A 45 6.88 -4.10 16.26
N PRO A 46 8.13 -4.42 15.84
CA PRO A 46 9.22 -4.63 16.79
C PRO A 46 9.72 -3.37 17.51
N PHE A 47 9.38 -2.19 17.03
CA PHE A 47 9.83 -0.94 17.64
C PHE A 47 8.99 -0.58 18.86
N ASN A 48 9.65 -0.07 19.91
CA ASN A 48 8.99 0.37 21.14
C ASN A 48 8.35 1.75 20.96
N LEU A 49 7.52 2.15 21.92
CA LEU A 49 6.77 3.41 21.88
C LEU A 49 7.68 4.64 21.83
N GLU A 50 8.80 4.63 22.55
CA GLU A 50 9.77 5.74 22.56
C GLU A 50 10.37 5.98 21.18
N PHE A 51 10.80 4.89 20.51
CA PHE A 51 11.28 4.96 19.12
C PHE A 51 10.22 5.49 18.18
N MET A 52 8.97 5.03 18.32
CA MET A 52 7.87 5.47 17.46
C MET A 52 7.55 6.95 17.66
N ALA A 53 7.54 7.43 18.89
CA ALA A 53 7.35 8.84 19.24
C ALA A 53 8.43 9.76 18.65
N ASP A 54 9.68 9.28 18.59
CA ASP A 54 10.82 10.02 18.01
C ASP A 54 10.85 9.94 16.48
N MET A 55 10.46 8.80 15.89
CA MET A 55 10.55 8.58 14.45
C MET A 55 9.39 9.22 13.68
N ALA A 56 8.15 9.16 14.20
CA ALA A 56 6.99 9.66 13.48
C ALA A 56 7.09 11.15 13.09
N PRO A 57 7.53 12.08 13.96
CA PRO A 57 7.75 13.49 13.56
C PRO A 57 8.82 13.64 12.47
N LYS A 58 9.86 12.80 12.46
CA LYS A 58 10.91 12.85 11.42
C LYS A 58 10.37 12.52 10.04
N LEU A 59 9.38 11.63 9.94
CA LEU A 59 8.70 11.36 8.67
C LEU A 59 7.93 12.61 8.19
N VAL A 60 7.31 13.35 9.10
CA VAL A 60 6.66 14.62 8.78
C VAL A 60 7.67 15.66 8.31
N GLU A 61 8.84 15.76 8.96
CA GLU A 61 9.94 16.64 8.56
C GLU A 61 10.48 16.27 7.16
N MET A 62 10.48 14.99 6.80
CA MET A 62 10.82 14.51 5.45
C MET A 62 9.75 14.85 4.39
N GLY A 63 8.64 15.46 4.79
CA GLY A 63 7.58 15.91 3.90
C GLY A 63 6.37 14.99 3.81
N PHE A 64 6.37 13.81 4.43
CA PHE A 64 5.20 12.92 4.42
C PHE A 64 4.04 13.53 5.20
N ARG A 65 2.84 13.34 4.66
CA ARG A 65 1.56 13.73 5.30
C ARG A 65 0.70 12.50 5.62
N GLN A 66 1.15 11.34 5.19
CA GLN A 66 0.54 10.05 5.44
C GLN A 66 1.61 9.06 5.91
N MET A 67 1.31 8.21 6.88
CA MET A 67 2.22 7.17 7.37
C MET A 67 1.46 5.97 7.92
N THR A 68 2.07 4.79 7.81
CA THR A 68 1.52 3.58 8.42
C THR A 68 2.35 3.13 9.61
N THR A 69 1.66 2.58 10.61
CA THR A 69 2.23 1.85 11.75
C THR A 69 1.68 0.43 11.80
N GLN A 70 2.15 -0.38 12.72
CA GLN A 70 1.70 -1.77 12.86
C GLN A 70 1.21 -2.07 14.28
N MET A 71 0.10 -2.83 14.36
CA MET A 71 -0.42 -3.47 15.57
C MET A 71 -0.42 -5.01 15.42
N GLY A 72 -0.88 -5.74 16.43
CA GLY A 72 -1.12 -7.18 16.37
C GLY A 72 -0.12 -8.05 17.14
N ALA A 73 0.87 -7.47 17.81
CA ALA A 73 1.85 -8.24 18.61
C ALA A 73 1.90 -7.88 20.10
N GLU A 74 1.12 -6.93 20.52
CA GLU A 74 1.06 -6.55 21.93
C GLU A 74 0.19 -7.55 22.72
N PRO A 75 0.54 -7.81 24.00
CA PRO A 75 -0.15 -8.82 24.81
C PRO A 75 -1.58 -8.41 25.25
N THR A 76 -1.94 -7.13 25.16
CA THR A 76 -3.26 -6.62 25.56
C THR A 76 -3.76 -5.55 24.63
N ALA A 77 -5.08 -5.41 24.54
CA ALA A 77 -5.74 -4.35 23.73
C ALA A 77 -5.30 -2.94 24.15
N GLU A 78 -5.07 -2.71 25.47
CA GLU A 78 -4.60 -1.42 25.98
C GLU A 78 -3.22 -1.03 25.41
N ARG A 79 -2.34 -2.03 25.24
CA ARG A 79 -1.01 -1.81 24.68
C ARG A 79 -1.07 -1.59 23.16
N GLU A 80 -1.95 -2.31 22.46
CA GLU A 80 -2.21 -2.03 21.03
C GLU A 80 -2.70 -0.60 20.83
N VAL A 81 -3.70 -0.17 21.61
CA VAL A 81 -4.21 1.21 21.58
C VAL A 81 -3.12 2.23 21.90
N ALA A 82 -2.22 1.91 22.85
CA ALA A 82 -1.12 2.79 23.22
C ALA A 82 -0.16 3.07 22.03
N ARG A 83 0.03 2.11 21.12
CA ARG A 83 0.85 2.31 19.91
C ARG A 83 0.23 3.39 19.02
N ILE A 84 -1.06 3.31 18.74
CA ILE A 84 -1.79 4.29 17.92
C ILE A 84 -1.78 5.66 18.59
N ARG A 85 -2.10 5.71 19.87
CA ARG A 85 -2.06 6.96 20.65
C ARG A 85 -0.69 7.62 20.56
N THR A 86 0.39 6.86 20.75
CA THR A 86 1.76 7.37 20.70
C THR A 86 2.08 8.03 19.36
N VAL A 87 1.74 7.40 18.24
CA VAL A 87 1.96 7.98 16.92
C VAL A 87 1.09 9.22 16.73
N ARG A 88 -0.21 9.13 17.03
CA ARG A 88 -1.14 10.26 16.87
C ARG A 88 -0.74 11.48 17.69
N GLU A 89 -0.36 11.30 18.97
CA GLU A 89 0.12 12.38 19.82
C GLU A 89 1.42 13.01 19.30
N ALA A 90 2.30 12.20 18.71
CA ALA A 90 3.57 12.68 18.18
C ALA A 90 3.43 13.50 16.89
N VAL A 91 2.45 13.19 16.03
CA VAL A 91 2.31 13.86 14.71
C VAL A 91 1.15 14.85 14.63
N GLY A 92 0.25 14.86 15.62
CA GLY A 92 -0.94 15.74 15.65
C GLY A 92 -2.07 15.28 14.72
N PRO A 93 -3.16 16.05 14.65
CA PRO A 93 -4.40 15.64 13.96
C PRO A 93 -4.34 15.75 12.43
N ASP A 94 -3.41 16.54 11.89
CA ASP A 94 -3.36 16.89 10.46
C ASP A 94 -2.61 15.84 9.60
N ILE A 95 -2.11 14.77 10.21
CA ILE A 95 -1.40 13.69 9.54
C ILE A 95 -2.31 12.47 9.44
N ASP A 96 -2.42 11.91 8.25
CA ASP A 96 -3.13 10.66 8.04
C ASP A 96 -2.29 9.48 8.57
N VAL A 97 -2.80 8.81 9.59
CA VAL A 97 -2.17 7.63 10.18
C VAL A 97 -2.98 6.40 9.81
N MET A 98 -2.32 5.43 9.21
CA MET A 98 -2.86 4.11 8.90
C MET A 98 -2.28 3.07 9.85
N CYS A 99 -2.93 1.93 9.95
CA CYS A 99 -2.41 0.84 10.76
C CYS A 99 -2.64 -0.52 10.12
N ASP A 100 -1.54 -1.29 9.99
CA ASP A 100 -1.54 -2.63 9.46
C ASP A 100 -1.45 -3.67 10.58
N ILE A 101 -2.30 -4.67 10.53
CA ILE A 101 -2.40 -5.76 11.48
C ILE A 101 -1.78 -7.05 10.92
N ASN A 102 -1.59 -7.15 9.62
CA ASN A 102 -1.03 -8.32 8.92
C ASN A 102 -1.72 -9.65 9.27
N GLN A 103 -3.04 -9.67 9.34
CA GLN A 103 -3.88 -10.85 9.56
C GLN A 103 -3.70 -11.52 10.95
N LEU A 104 -3.27 -10.76 11.96
CA LEU A 104 -2.94 -11.32 13.28
C LEU A 104 -4.12 -11.41 14.24
N TRP A 105 -5.25 -10.76 13.95
CA TRP A 105 -6.43 -10.77 14.81
C TRP A 105 -7.53 -11.70 14.28
N ASP A 106 -8.48 -12.00 15.16
CA ASP A 106 -9.79 -12.54 14.80
C ASP A 106 -10.82 -11.41 14.64
N VAL A 107 -12.02 -11.75 14.18
CA VAL A 107 -13.10 -10.77 13.93
C VAL A 107 -13.52 -10.02 15.20
N ASN A 108 -13.61 -10.70 16.35
CA ASN A 108 -14.07 -10.07 17.58
C ASN A 108 -13.02 -9.12 18.15
N GLN A 109 -11.76 -9.55 18.14
CA GLN A 109 -10.62 -8.73 18.53
C GLN A 109 -10.48 -7.51 17.62
N SER A 110 -10.65 -7.68 16.30
CA SER A 110 -10.62 -6.60 15.32
C SER A 110 -11.69 -5.54 15.62
N ILE A 111 -12.92 -5.96 15.91
CA ILE A 111 -14.01 -5.02 16.25
C ILE A 111 -13.75 -4.35 17.62
N GLU A 112 -13.30 -5.12 18.61
CA GLU A 112 -13.04 -4.59 19.95
C GLU A 112 -11.96 -3.52 19.93
N ILE A 113 -10.78 -3.85 19.37
CA ILE A 113 -9.65 -2.90 19.34
C ILE A 113 -9.91 -1.79 18.33
N GLY A 114 -10.50 -2.12 17.17
CA GLY A 114 -10.87 -1.14 16.15
C GLY A 114 -11.72 -0.01 16.74
N LYS A 115 -12.75 -0.34 17.51
CA LYS A 115 -13.59 0.67 18.21
C LYS A 115 -12.83 1.52 19.22
N ARG A 116 -11.85 0.94 19.90
CA ARG A 116 -11.03 1.69 20.87
C ARG A 116 -10.08 2.68 20.21
N VAL A 117 -9.70 2.46 18.93
CA VAL A 117 -8.80 3.36 18.20
C VAL A 117 -9.53 4.37 17.32
N GLU A 118 -10.87 4.31 17.21
CA GLU A 118 -11.66 5.28 16.43
C GLU A 118 -11.44 6.73 16.88
N GLU A 119 -11.24 6.97 18.18
CA GLU A 119 -10.97 8.31 18.74
C GLU A 119 -9.67 8.96 18.20
N TYR A 120 -8.75 8.14 17.63
CA TYR A 120 -7.50 8.61 17.03
C TYR A 120 -7.63 8.94 15.55
N HIS A 121 -8.80 8.78 14.95
CA HIS A 121 -9.11 9.12 13.56
C HIS A 121 -8.10 8.55 12.56
N LEU A 122 -7.96 7.22 12.54
CA LEU A 122 -7.11 6.53 11.58
C LEU A 122 -7.70 6.65 10.18
N TYR A 123 -6.83 6.76 9.18
CA TYR A 123 -7.22 6.84 7.78
C TYR A 123 -7.75 5.49 7.28
N TRP A 124 -7.12 4.38 7.71
CA TRP A 124 -7.66 3.02 7.61
C TRP A 124 -7.03 2.06 8.62
N LEU A 125 -7.70 0.92 8.85
CA LEU A 125 -7.15 -0.29 9.45
C LEU A 125 -7.00 -1.34 8.36
N GLU A 126 -5.83 -2.01 8.32
CA GLU A 126 -5.41 -2.86 7.22
C GLU A 126 -5.26 -4.31 7.64
N ASP A 127 -5.73 -5.23 6.76
CA ASP A 127 -5.55 -6.68 6.86
C ASP A 127 -5.76 -7.26 8.28
N LEU A 128 -6.93 -6.96 8.87
CA LEU A 128 -7.22 -7.29 10.26
C LEU A 128 -7.28 -8.80 10.52
N VAL A 129 -7.88 -9.58 9.58
CA VAL A 129 -8.05 -11.03 9.68
C VAL A 129 -7.50 -11.75 8.44
N VAL A 130 -7.49 -13.08 8.47
CA VAL A 130 -6.98 -13.88 7.35
C VAL A 130 -7.68 -13.52 6.04
N ARG A 131 -6.91 -13.37 4.97
CA ARG A 131 -7.33 -12.87 3.63
C ARG A 131 -8.50 -13.59 2.97
N VAL A 132 -8.85 -14.79 3.43
CA VAL A 132 -9.95 -15.59 2.86
C VAL A 132 -11.25 -15.48 3.65
N ASP A 133 -11.24 -14.79 4.78
CA ASP A 133 -12.46 -14.55 5.60
C ASP A 133 -13.19 -13.29 5.12
N TYR A 134 -13.78 -13.36 3.93
CA TYR A 134 -14.52 -12.24 3.35
C TYR A 134 -15.72 -11.81 4.19
N GLN A 135 -16.39 -12.76 4.84
CA GLN A 135 -17.54 -12.47 5.70
C GLN A 135 -17.10 -11.85 7.02
N GLY A 136 -15.98 -12.31 7.58
CA GLY A 136 -15.39 -11.71 8.76
C GLY A 136 -14.96 -10.28 8.53
N LEU A 137 -14.26 -10.01 7.41
CA LEU A 137 -13.90 -8.64 7.00
C LEU A 137 -15.13 -7.76 6.82
N ALA A 138 -16.20 -8.26 6.15
CA ALA A 138 -17.44 -7.52 5.98
C ALA A 138 -18.08 -7.14 7.33
N ARG A 139 -18.10 -8.07 8.30
CA ARG A 139 -18.60 -7.78 9.66
C ARG A 139 -17.76 -6.73 10.38
N ILE A 140 -16.46 -6.70 10.15
CA ILE A 140 -15.57 -5.69 10.72
C ILE A 140 -15.85 -4.33 10.07
N ALA A 141 -15.90 -4.26 8.74
CA ALA A 141 -16.19 -3.04 8.00
C ALA A 141 -17.56 -2.44 8.38
N ASP A 142 -18.61 -3.28 8.54
CA ASP A 142 -19.93 -2.83 9.01
C ASP A 142 -19.94 -2.32 10.47
N ALA A 143 -19.01 -2.82 11.31
CA ALA A 143 -18.98 -2.49 12.73
C ALA A 143 -18.14 -1.26 13.06
N LEU A 144 -17.17 -0.90 12.24
CA LEU A 144 -16.24 0.21 12.46
C LEU A 144 -16.62 1.45 11.65
N THR A 145 -16.27 2.63 12.19
CA THR A 145 -16.33 3.89 11.44
C THR A 145 -15.00 4.18 10.72
N THR A 146 -13.90 3.61 11.20
CA THR A 146 -12.61 3.65 10.52
C THR A 146 -12.65 2.75 9.29
N PRO A 147 -12.28 3.25 8.08
CA PRO A 147 -12.25 2.43 6.87
C PRO A 147 -11.38 1.19 7.01
N VAL A 148 -11.83 0.09 6.42
CA VAL A 148 -11.08 -1.18 6.35
C VAL A 148 -10.42 -1.32 4.99
N ALA A 149 -9.09 -1.49 4.98
CA ALA A 149 -8.32 -1.80 3.79
C ALA A 149 -7.84 -3.26 3.84
N ALA A 150 -7.88 -3.97 2.72
CA ALA A 150 -7.25 -5.28 2.61
C ALA A 150 -7.01 -5.68 1.15
N GLY A 151 -6.15 -6.70 0.96
CA GLY A 151 -5.93 -7.29 -0.35
C GLY A 151 -4.49 -7.55 -0.72
N GLU A 152 -3.51 -7.06 0.02
CA GLU A 152 -2.10 -7.29 -0.30
C GLU A 152 -1.75 -8.77 -0.38
N TYR A 153 -2.34 -9.61 0.47
CA TYR A 153 -2.11 -11.07 0.49
C TYR A 153 -2.90 -11.85 -0.56
N VAL A 154 -3.63 -11.17 -1.43
CA VAL A 154 -4.53 -11.80 -2.41
C VAL A 154 -3.83 -12.11 -3.73
N TYR A 155 -3.93 -13.36 -4.21
CA TYR A 155 -3.31 -13.82 -5.45
C TYR A 155 -4.30 -13.88 -6.61
N GLY A 156 -3.96 -13.19 -7.70
CA GLY A 156 -4.80 -13.13 -8.91
C GLY A 156 -6.09 -12.32 -8.70
N ILE A 157 -6.91 -12.24 -9.74
CA ILE A 157 -8.06 -11.31 -9.77
C ILE A 157 -9.34 -11.88 -9.15
N ARG A 158 -9.51 -13.22 -9.14
CA ARG A 158 -10.78 -13.83 -8.73
C ARG A 158 -11.16 -13.60 -7.26
N PRO A 159 -10.23 -13.67 -6.31
CA PRO A 159 -10.55 -13.39 -4.91
C PRO A 159 -10.99 -11.95 -4.67
N PHE A 160 -10.48 -10.97 -5.43
CA PHE A 160 -10.94 -9.58 -5.33
C PHE A 160 -12.42 -9.42 -5.71
N ARG A 161 -12.91 -10.20 -6.69
CA ARG A 161 -14.34 -10.25 -6.98
C ARG A 161 -15.15 -10.66 -5.75
N HIS A 162 -14.73 -11.73 -5.05
CA HIS A 162 -15.42 -12.18 -3.82
C HIS A 162 -15.36 -11.12 -2.72
N MET A 163 -14.22 -10.47 -2.55
CA MET A 163 -14.04 -9.36 -1.59
C MET A 163 -15.05 -8.23 -1.86
N LEU A 164 -15.21 -7.82 -3.11
CA LEU A 164 -16.15 -6.77 -3.53
C LEU A 164 -17.61 -7.22 -3.40
N GLU A 165 -17.95 -8.44 -3.84
CA GLU A 165 -19.30 -8.99 -3.72
C GLU A 165 -19.78 -9.09 -2.27
N HIS A 166 -18.88 -9.38 -1.33
CA HIS A 166 -19.19 -9.47 0.11
C HIS A 166 -19.11 -8.12 0.83
N ARG A 167 -18.71 -7.03 0.16
CA ARG A 167 -18.42 -5.74 0.79
C ARG A 167 -17.44 -5.86 1.95
N SER A 168 -16.37 -6.63 1.72
CA SER A 168 -15.40 -6.97 2.75
C SER A 168 -14.49 -5.81 3.14
N VAL A 169 -14.40 -4.77 2.30
CA VAL A 169 -13.46 -3.66 2.47
C VAL A 169 -14.05 -2.34 1.96
N ASP A 170 -13.56 -1.24 2.53
CA ASP A 170 -13.81 0.12 2.05
C ASP A 170 -12.72 0.60 1.08
N ILE A 171 -11.53 -0.02 1.15
CA ILE A 171 -10.38 0.28 0.31
C ILE A 171 -9.76 -1.04 -0.16
N VAL A 172 -9.56 -1.19 -1.47
CA VAL A 172 -8.86 -2.35 -2.03
C VAL A 172 -7.37 -2.06 -2.09
N MET A 173 -6.55 -2.87 -1.42
CA MET A 173 -5.11 -2.82 -1.51
C MET A 173 -4.58 -3.87 -2.49
N ILE A 174 -3.74 -3.46 -3.46
CA ILE A 174 -3.27 -4.36 -4.50
C ILE A 174 -1.76 -4.48 -4.46
N ASP A 175 -1.27 -5.68 -4.13
CA ASP A 175 0.12 -6.06 -4.36
C ASP A 175 0.32 -6.44 -5.83
N LEU A 176 1.20 -5.72 -6.51
CA LEU A 176 1.44 -5.90 -7.94
C LEU A 176 1.99 -7.29 -8.30
N LEU A 177 2.80 -7.86 -7.41
CA LEU A 177 3.41 -9.17 -7.64
C LEU A 177 2.40 -10.29 -7.42
N ARG A 178 1.62 -10.20 -6.35
CA ARG A 178 0.62 -11.22 -6.00
C ARG A 178 -0.61 -11.19 -6.91
N VAL A 179 -1.03 -10.03 -7.37
CA VAL A 179 -2.16 -9.93 -8.31
C VAL A 179 -1.82 -10.49 -9.69
N GLY A 180 -0.54 -10.48 -10.09
CA GLY A 180 -0.08 -11.01 -11.37
C GLY A 180 0.32 -9.95 -12.40
N GLY A 181 0.82 -8.79 -11.93
CA GLY A 181 1.37 -7.72 -12.77
C GLY A 181 0.41 -6.59 -13.08
N ILE A 182 0.88 -5.66 -13.88
CA ILE A 182 0.19 -4.42 -14.28
C ILE A 182 -1.16 -4.73 -14.94
N THR A 183 -1.16 -5.69 -15.86
CA THR A 183 -2.38 -6.10 -16.59
C THR A 183 -3.49 -6.57 -15.65
N GLN A 184 -3.16 -7.33 -14.60
CA GLN A 184 -4.15 -7.81 -13.65
C GLN A 184 -4.54 -6.72 -12.64
N PHE A 185 -3.59 -5.87 -12.23
CA PHE A 185 -3.84 -4.71 -11.38
C PHE A 185 -4.98 -3.84 -11.95
N HIS A 186 -4.90 -3.47 -13.22
CA HIS A 186 -5.90 -2.61 -13.87
C HIS A 186 -7.28 -3.27 -13.98
N LYS A 187 -7.34 -4.60 -14.12
CA LYS A 187 -8.63 -5.32 -14.08
C LYS A 187 -9.27 -5.26 -12.68
N VAL A 188 -8.46 -5.40 -11.63
CA VAL A 188 -8.95 -5.27 -10.25
C VAL A 188 -9.38 -3.84 -9.97
N ALA A 189 -8.57 -2.85 -10.36
CA ALA A 189 -8.89 -1.43 -10.19
C ALA A 189 -10.22 -1.06 -10.87
N GLY A 190 -10.44 -1.53 -12.12
CA GLY A 190 -11.71 -1.32 -12.83
C GLY A 190 -12.90 -2.05 -12.18
N MET A 191 -12.69 -3.24 -11.58
CA MET A 191 -13.74 -3.87 -10.78
C MET A 191 -14.07 -3.04 -9.54
N ALA A 192 -13.06 -2.57 -8.79
CA ALA A 192 -13.24 -1.73 -7.60
C ALA A 192 -13.94 -0.40 -7.96
N GLU A 193 -13.58 0.22 -9.09
CA GLU A 193 -14.23 1.43 -9.60
C GLU A 193 -15.74 1.22 -9.82
N ALA A 194 -16.15 0.09 -10.39
CA ALA A 194 -17.56 -0.24 -10.61
C ALA A 194 -18.36 -0.38 -9.30
N TYR A 195 -17.69 -0.63 -8.17
CA TYR A 195 -18.27 -0.65 -6.82
C TYR A 195 -18.08 0.69 -6.07
N ASN A 196 -17.50 1.71 -6.69
CA ASN A 196 -17.11 2.99 -6.07
C ASN A 196 -16.11 2.81 -4.92
N ILE A 197 -15.23 1.83 -5.00
CA ILE A 197 -14.22 1.54 -3.99
C ILE A 197 -12.87 2.05 -4.47
N PRO A 198 -12.15 2.85 -3.66
CA PRO A 198 -10.81 3.32 -3.97
C PRO A 198 -9.76 2.21 -3.88
N VAL A 199 -8.64 2.46 -4.56
CA VAL A 199 -7.51 1.52 -4.65
C VAL A 199 -6.24 2.15 -4.11
N VAL A 200 -5.48 1.37 -3.34
CA VAL A 200 -4.13 1.70 -2.88
C VAL A 200 -3.14 0.63 -3.32
N SER A 201 -1.87 0.99 -3.38
CA SER A 201 -0.81 0.04 -3.70
C SER A 201 -0.18 -0.58 -2.47
N HIS A 202 0.42 -1.76 -2.64
CA HIS A 202 1.32 -2.40 -1.68
C HIS A 202 2.69 -2.57 -2.31
N LEU A 203 3.76 -2.11 -1.62
CA LEU A 203 5.17 -2.19 -2.00
C LEU A 203 5.53 -1.64 -3.40
N ILE A 204 6.82 -1.77 -3.76
CA ILE A 204 7.42 -1.39 -5.05
C ILE A 204 6.90 -0.05 -5.61
N PRO A 205 7.06 1.06 -4.84
CA PRO A 205 6.59 2.38 -5.23
C PRO A 205 7.09 2.82 -6.61
N GLU A 206 8.28 2.38 -7.01
CA GLU A 206 8.94 2.71 -8.26
C GLU A 206 8.10 2.30 -9.50
N ILE A 207 7.31 1.24 -9.36
CA ILE A 207 6.43 0.73 -10.43
C ILE A 207 4.97 1.07 -10.15
N GLN A 208 4.55 0.97 -8.88
CA GLN A 208 3.16 1.19 -8.48
C GLN A 208 2.69 2.63 -8.73
N VAL A 209 3.59 3.61 -8.74
CA VAL A 209 3.26 5.00 -9.08
C VAL A 209 2.59 5.10 -10.46
N HIS A 210 3.04 4.33 -11.46
CA HIS A 210 2.41 4.30 -12.79
C HIS A 210 0.98 3.76 -12.74
N ASN A 211 0.75 2.72 -11.93
CA ASN A 211 -0.57 2.09 -11.81
C ASN A 211 -1.58 3.00 -11.11
N ILE A 212 -1.21 3.54 -9.94
CA ILE A 212 -2.10 4.42 -9.16
C ILE A 212 -2.35 5.74 -9.89
N ALA A 213 -1.34 6.28 -10.58
CA ALA A 213 -1.50 7.52 -11.36
C ALA A 213 -2.43 7.36 -12.57
N ALA A 214 -2.54 6.15 -13.13
CA ALA A 214 -3.30 5.89 -14.35
C ALA A 214 -4.77 5.50 -14.08
N ILE A 215 -5.21 5.35 -12.84
CA ILE A 215 -6.59 4.96 -12.49
C ILE A 215 -7.34 6.09 -11.80
N PRO A 216 -8.64 6.31 -12.07
CA PRO A 216 -9.40 7.40 -11.48
C PRO A 216 -9.67 7.19 -9.98
N ASN A 217 -9.81 5.95 -9.53
CA ASN A 217 -10.08 5.57 -8.15
C ASN A 217 -8.82 5.27 -7.31
N GLY A 218 -7.60 5.61 -7.80
CA GLY A 218 -6.36 5.48 -7.04
C GLY A 218 -6.24 6.53 -5.94
N LEU A 219 -5.91 6.12 -4.71
CA LEU A 219 -5.73 7.01 -3.56
C LEU A 219 -4.27 7.41 -3.38
N THR A 220 -3.44 6.48 -2.95
CA THR A 220 -2.07 6.74 -2.51
C THR A 220 -1.15 5.55 -2.82
N VAL A 221 0.15 5.82 -2.87
CA VAL A 221 1.20 4.82 -3.09
C VAL A 221 1.93 4.54 -1.78
N GLU A 222 2.11 3.27 -1.44
CA GLU A 222 2.97 2.88 -0.35
C GLU A 222 4.43 3.17 -0.66
N TYR A 223 5.09 3.97 0.16
CA TYR A 223 6.53 4.19 0.06
C TYR A 223 7.27 3.38 1.11
N MET A 224 7.75 2.21 0.71
CA MET A 224 8.66 1.39 1.48
C MET A 224 9.96 1.22 0.67
N PRO A 225 11.08 1.85 1.09
CA PRO A 225 12.27 2.00 0.26
C PRO A 225 13.17 0.75 0.22
N TRP A 226 12.59 -0.46 0.18
CA TRP A 226 13.37 -1.70 0.20
C TRP A 226 14.06 -2.00 -1.12
N THR A 227 13.44 -1.62 -2.24
CA THR A 227 13.88 -1.95 -3.60
C THR A 227 14.64 -0.83 -4.29
N ILE A 228 14.64 0.39 -3.75
CA ILE A 228 15.26 1.57 -4.38
C ILE A 228 16.73 1.36 -4.73
N ARG A 229 17.46 0.62 -3.90
CA ARG A 229 18.90 0.32 -4.12
C ARG A 229 19.18 -0.57 -5.33
N LEU A 230 18.14 -1.18 -5.92
CA LEU A 230 18.28 -2.02 -7.11
C LEU A 230 18.37 -1.19 -8.39
N PHE A 231 18.02 0.09 -8.35
CA PHE A 231 17.92 0.96 -9.51
C PHE A 231 18.95 2.10 -9.46
N GLU A 232 19.33 2.59 -10.64
CA GLU A 232 20.21 3.77 -10.76
C GLU A 232 19.49 5.05 -10.32
N GLU A 233 18.21 5.16 -10.67
CA GLU A 233 17.32 6.25 -10.29
C GLU A 233 15.95 5.69 -9.93
N THR A 234 15.27 6.35 -9.00
CA THR A 234 13.89 6.06 -8.62
C THR A 234 13.04 7.32 -8.68
N PRO A 235 11.71 7.21 -8.79
CA PRO A 235 10.82 8.36 -8.77
C PRO A 235 11.08 9.28 -7.57
N ALA A 236 11.15 10.57 -7.81
CA ALA A 236 11.36 11.56 -6.76
C ALA A 236 10.12 11.67 -5.85
N ILE A 237 10.35 11.93 -4.56
CA ILE A 237 9.31 12.32 -3.61
C ILE A 237 9.47 13.81 -3.34
N GLU A 238 8.39 14.55 -3.54
CA GLU A 238 8.34 15.98 -3.34
C GLU A 238 7.09 16.34 -2.53
N ASN A 239 7.27 16.89 -1.34
CA ASN A 239 6.16 17.30 -0.47
C ASN A 239 5.13 16.19 -0.15
N GLY A 240 5.58 14.95 0.02
CA GLY A 240 4.70 13.81 0.31
C GLY A 240 3.99 13.23 -0.92
N GLU A 241 4.39 13.63 -2.12
CA GLU A 241 3.92 13.07 -3.38
C GLU A 241 5.07 12.43 -4.14
N ILE A 242 4.82 11.28 -4.77
CA ILE A 242 5.74 10.62 -5.68
C ILE A 242 5.48 11.12 -7.11
N VAL A 243 6.54 11.55 -7.78
CA VAL A 243 6.46 12.06 -9.17
C VAL A 243 6.40 10.89 -10.14
N VAL A 244 5.42 10.91 -11.04
CA VAL A 244 5.29 9.87 -12.07
C VAL A 244 6.40 10.03 -13.10
N PRO A 245 7.22 8.99 -13.38
CA PRO A 245 8.27 9.11 -14.38
C PRO A 245 7.71 9.35 -15.79
N ASP A 246 8.17 10.41 -16.44
CA ASP A 246 7.91 10.70 -17.85
C ASP A 246 9.05 10.18 -18.73
N LYS A 247 9.47 8.94 -18.49
CA LYS A 247 10.50 8.23 -19.27
C LYS A 247 9.87 7.02 -19.96
N PRO A 248 10.38 6.59 -21.14
CA PRO A 248 9.86 5.40 -21.83
C PRO A 248 9.89 4.15 -20.96
N GLY A 249 8.82 3.36 -21.00
CA GLY A 249 8.64 2.19 -20.16
C GLY A 249 8.31 2.55 -18.73
N LEU A 250 8.93 1.85 -17.78
CA LEU A 250 8.84 2.14 -16.34
C LEU A 250 9.77 3.28 -15.91
N GLY A 251 10.64 3.77 -16.82
CA GLY A 251 11.62 4.78 -16.49
C GLY A 251 12.73 4.29 -15.54
N LEU A 252 12.83 2.99 -15.34
CA LEU A 252 13.78 2.35 -14.42
C LEU A 252 14.94 1.69 -15.16
N GLN A 253 16.11 1.73 -14.53
CA GLN A 253 17.31 1.01 -14.95
C GLN A 253 17.95 0.34 -13.75
N PHE A 254 18.25 -0.96 -13.85
CA PHE A 254 18.93 -1.67 -12.78
C PHE A 254 20.37 -1.17 -12.61
N SER A 255 20.76 -0.93 -11.37
CA SER A 255 22.13 -0.61 -11.00
C SER A 255 23.05 -1.79 -11.30
N GLN A 256 24.11 -1.56 -12.06
CA GLN A 256 25.10 -2.58 -12.35
C GLN A 256 25.86 -3.07 -11.10
N ASP A 257 26.02 -2.18 -10.12
CA ASP A 257 26.64 -2.55 -8.84
C ASP A 257 25.70 -3.42 -7.99
N ALA A 258 24.39 -3.12 -7.99
CA ALA A 258 23.40 -3.96 -7.33
C ALA A 258 23.33 -5.36 -8.00
N ILE A 259 23.36 -5.43 -9.32
CA ILE A 259 23.41 -6.71 -10.04
C ILE A 259 24.62 -7.53 -9.57
N LYS A 260 25.84 -6.94 -9.57
CA LYS A 260 27.06 -7.63 -9.11
C LYS A 260 26.98 -8.06 -7.65
N GLN A 261 26.40 -7.21 -6.78
CA GLN A 261 26.30 -7.48 -5.34
C GLN A 261 25.34 -8.62 -5.03
N TYR A 262 24.21 -8.70 -5.74
CA TYR A 262 23.12 -9.64 -5.44
C TYR A 262 23.03 -10.82 -6.42
N GLN A 263 23.91 -10.86 -7.41
CA GLN A 263 23.99 -12.01 -8.34
C GLN A 263 24.37 -13.27 -7.57
N VAL A 264 23.55 -14.29 -7.64
CA VAL A 264 23.86 -15.63 -7.14
C VAL A 264 24.53 -16.44 -8.25
N SER A 265 25.58 -17.19 -7.88
CA SER A 265 26.32 -18.07 -8.80
C SER A 265 25.52 -19.35 -9.08
#